data_36f71e50fe58a8b9a827dbd9927af761
#
_entry.id   36f71e50fe58a8b9a827dbd9927af761
#
_cell.length_a   1.000
_cell.length_b   1.000
_cell.length_c   1.000
_cell.angle_alpha   90.00
_cell.angle_beta   90.00
_cell.angle_gamma   90.00
#
_symmetry.space_group_name_H-M   'P 1'
#
loop_
_entity.id
_entity.type
_entity.pdbx_description
1 polymer ?
#
loop_
_entity_poly.entity_id
_entity_poly.type
_entity_poly.pdbx_seq_one_letter_code
_entity_poly.pdbx_strand_id
1 'polypeptide(L)'
;MIPRDCTPIGLALAAVAAVVVVVLPAPVPAVKAPVFASVTDVWPGARIAANTVAGPPYTPLAFLDSGTSAGVTRTSDAIRLTLGERVLREVPLSGSPRFVLATSPDALVWLELSDITGTGALWHSGPRGENPVLVTADTGRVVFLDSQYDLVVHEGQASWVAVRGEATEVRTVALTGGPVTGTPLPGDFALTAWPFATSAAVEQAGPSELVDLRDRRVSRVAGQNVELVDCTPSWCRVQVLRQSGTARFDLMKPDGSERRRVGGKGIRPAFGDVVVLDRYAVVVDDDRGVLALYDTATGRMADLSAEFGTVLARGPYVWWSVGGNEALTWRVLDLRTLEASV
;
A
#
# COMPACT_ATOMS: atom_id res chain seq x y z
N MET A 1 -32.36 44.23 62.21
CA MET A 1 -33.24 43.04 62.15
C MET A 1 -33.45 42.73 60.70
N ILE A 2 -32.69 41.76 60.15
CA ILE A 2 -32.82 41.31 58.77
C ILE A 2 -32.96 39.78 58.84
N PRO A 3 -34.03 39.18 58.31
CA PRO A 3 -34.18 37.75 58.29
C PRO A 3 -33.28 37.15 57.16
N ARG A 4 -32.57 36.14 57.51
CA ARG A 4 -31.86 35.31 56.55
C ARG A 4 -32.77 34.16 56.08
N ASP A 5 -33.36 34.30 54.92
CA ASP A 5 -34.03 33.19 54.25
C ASP A 5 -32.97 32.42 53.46
N CYS A 6 -32.54 31.30 54.01
CA CYS A 6 -31.75 30.30 53.22
C CYS A 6 -32.73 29.59 52.30
N THR A 7 -32.66 29.94 51.04
CA THR A 7 -33.50 29.35 49.97
C THR A 7 -33.19 27.86 49.75
N PRO A 8 -34.20 27.00 49.62
CA PRO A 8 -34.00 25.53 49.39
C PRO A 8 -33.48 25.16 48.01
N ILE A 9 -33.14 26.14 47.19
CA ILE A 9 -32.68 25.93 45.80
C ILE A 9 -31.29 25.27 45.76
N GLY A 10 -30.40 25.55 46.71
CA GLY A 10 -29.07 24.95 46.76
C GLY A 10 -29.05 23.43 47.04
N LEU A 11 -30.00 22.97 47.88
CA LEU A 11 -30.10 21.53 48.21
C LEU A 11 -30.73 20.72 47.07
N ALA A 12 -31.63 21.31 46.28
CA ALA A 12 -32.22 20.65 45.11
C ALA A 12 -31.20 20.46 43.98
N LEU A 13 -30.31 21.44 43.75
CA LEU A 13 -29.24 21.33 42.75
C LEU A 13 -28.18 20.29 43.15
N ALA A 14 -27.84 20.17 44.43
CA ALA A 14 -26.90 19.15 44.90
C ALA A 14 -27.48 17.73 44.78
N ALA A 15 -28.79 17.55 45.01
CA ALA A 15 -29.48 16.26 44.86
C ALA A 15 -29.58 15.84 43.40
N VAL A 16 -29.82 16.76 42.45
CA VAL A 16 -29.85 16.48 41.00
C VAL A 16 -28.46 16.14 40.50
N ALA A 17 -27.40 16.82 40.95
CA ALA A 17 -26.03 16.48 40.59
C ALA A 17 -25.60 15.09 41.09
N ALA A 18 -26.01 14.73 42.31
CA ALA A 18 -25.72 13.40 42.88
C ALA A 18 -26.47 12.27 42.15
N VAL A 19 -27.71 12.48 41.69
CA VAL A 19 -28.49 11.51 40.93
C VAL A 19 -27.91 11.34 39.51
N VAL A 20 -27.41 12.41 38.87
CA VAL A 20 -26.79 12.31 37.54
C VAL A 20 -25.48 11.55 37.59
N VAL A 21 -24.69 11.66 38.66
CA VAL A 21 -23.45 10.89 38.84
C VAL A 21 -23.71 9.40 39.09
N VAL A 22 -24.83 9.06 39.75
CA VAL A 22 -25.19 7.66 40.08
C VAL A 22 -25.83 6.92 38.87
N VAL A 23 -26.39 7.66 37.90
CA VAL A 23 -27.04 7.09 36.70
C VAL A 23 -26.11 7.01 35.50
N LEU A 24 -24.86 7.53 35.58
CA LEU A 24 -23.88 7.26 34.52
C LEU A 24 -23.60 5.76 34.51
N PRO A 25 -23.82 5.08 33.34
CA PRO A 25 -23.47 3.67 33.23
C PRO A 25 -22.00 3.50 33.57
N ALA A 26 -21.70 2.48 34.38
CA ALA A 26 -20.32 2.13 34.68
C ALA A 26 -19.52 2.06 33.35
N PRO A 27 -18.29 2.58 33.32
CA PRO A 27 -17.48 2.49 32.09
C PRO A 27 -17.40 1.01 31.71
N VAL A 28 -17.90 0.71 30.52
CA VAL A 28 -17.79 -0.64 29.96
C VAL A 28 -16.30 -0.99 29.96
N PRO A 29 -15.86 -2.06 30.62
CA PRO A 29 -14.46 -2.43 30.64
C PRO A 29 -13.98 -2.52 29.18
N ALA A 30 -12.92 -1.80 28.87
CA ALA A 30 -12.32 -1.86 27.55
C ALA A 30 -11.99 -3.32 27.24
N VAL A 31 -12.68 -3.90 26.26
CA VAL A 31 -12.36 -5.25 25.79
C VAL A 31 -10.94 -5.15 25.24
N LYS A 32 -10.00 -5.78 25.95
CA LYS A 32 -8.60 -5.79 25.50
C LYS A 32 -8.56 -6.46 24.14
N ALA A 33 -8.07 -5.75 23.12
CA ALA A 33 -7.94 -6.31 21.79
C ALA A 33 -7.12 -7.60 21.82
N PRO A 34 -7.47 -8.63 21.04
CA PRO A 34 -6.74 -9.90 21.03
C PRO A 34 -5.28 -9.64 20.65
N VAL A 35 -4.35 -10.19 21.42
CA VAL A 35 -2.92 -10.16 21.10
C VAL A 35 -2.66 -11.35 20.17
N PHE A 36 -2.22 -11.09 18.95
CA PHE A 36 -1.78 -12.17 18.07
C PHE A 36 -0.34 -12.59 18.42
N ALA A 37 0.02 -13.82 18.07
CA ALA A 37 1.41 -14.26 18.15
C ALA A 37 2.26 -13.46 17.15
N SER A 38 3.57 -13.35 17.41
CA SER A 38 4.47 -12.69 16.48
C SER A 38 4.59 -13.46 15.15
N VAL A 39 4.98 -12.80 14.09
CA VAL A 39 5.19 -13.44 12.79
C VAL A 39 6.21 -14.58 12.88
N THR A 40 7.23 -14.47 13.72
CA THR A 40 8.24 -15.52 13.95
C THR A 40 7.74 -16.69 14.76
N ASP A 41 6.73 -16.50 15.61
CA ASP A 41 6.09 -17.58 16.35
C ASP A 41 5.13 -18.38 15.48
N VAL A 42 4.41 -17.68 14.59
CA VAL A 42 3.46 -18.29 13.64
C VAL A 42 4.17 -18.99 12.49
N TRP A 43 5.24 -18.36 11.99
CA TRP A 43 6.10 -18.89 10.92
C TRP A 43 7.57 -18.86 11.35
N PRO A 44 8.10 -19.96 11.91
CA PRO A 44 9.48 -20.00 12.41
C PRO A 44 10.55 -19.77 11.35
N GLY A 45 10.19 -19.91 10.05
CA GLY A 45 11.03 -19.57 8.91
C GLY A 45 11.14 -18.08 8.65
N ALA A 46 10.25 -17.25 9.20
CA ALA A 46 10.24 -15.80 8.98
C ALA A 46 11.59 -15.15 9.35
N ARG A 47 12.08 -14.31 8.45
CA ARG A 47 13.34 -13.56 8.66
C ARG A 47 13.07 -12.09 8.39
N ILE A 48 13.08 -11.29 9.45
CA ILE A 48 13.00 -9.84 9.36
C ILE A 48 14.43 -9.32 9.39
N ALA A 49 14.87 -8.72 8.29
CA ALA A 49 16.16 -8.07 8.18
C ALA A 49 16.04 -6.56 8.42
N ALA A 50 17.13 -5.95 8.89
CA ALA A 50 17.28 -4.51 8.90
C ALA A 50 17.99 -4.08 7.62
N ASN A 51 17.46 -3.07 6.95
CA ASN A 51 18.11 -2.42 5.81
C ASN A 51 18.50 -1.01 6.25
N THR A 52 19.79 -0.79 6.42
CA THR A 52 20.36 0.51 6.77
C THR A 52 21.34 0.90 5.67
N VAL A 53 21.06 1.99 4.96
CA VAL A 53 21.99 2.61 4.03
C VAL A 53 22.61 3.82 4.73
N ALA A 54 23.92 3.87 4.81
CA ALA A 54 24.61 4.99 5.42
C ALA A 54 24.46 6.26 4.58
N GLY A 55 24.39 7.41 5.23
CA GLY A 55 24.33 8.71 4.56
C GLY A 55 22.99 9.45 4.75
N PRO A 56 22.57 10.27 3.78
CA PRO A 56 21.30 11.00 3.84
C PRO A 56 20.10 10.07 3.97
N PRO A 57 18.92 10.56 4.42
CA PRO A 57 17.74 9.75 4.54
C PRO A 57 17.45 8.96 3.25
N TYR A 58 17.35 7.64 3.38
CA TYR A 58 17.15 6.71 2.28
C TYR A 58 15.77 6.09 2.35
N THR A 59 15.07 6.04 1.22
CA THR A 59 13.77 5.37 1.08
C THR A 59 13.90 4.24 0.06
N PRO A 60 13.83 2.96 0.47
CA PRO A 60 13.82 1.84 -0.46
C PRO A 60 12.51 1.84 -1.26
N LEU A 61 12.62 1.65 -2.58
CA LEU A 61 11.51 1.55 -3.52
C LEU A 61 11.31 0.12 -4.04
N ALA A 62 12.35 -0.71 -3.98
CA ALA A 62 12.28 -2.13 -4.31
C ALA A 62 13.41 -2.89 -3.62
N PHE A 63 13.18 -4.16 -3.31
CA PHE A 63 14.19 -5.10 -2.83
C PHE A 63 14.50 -6.14 -3.91
N LEU A 64 15.78 -6.43 -4.11
CA LEU A 64 16.27 -7.51 -4.97
C LEU A 64 16.45 -8.79 -4.15
N ASP A 65 16.92 -8.62 -2.92
CA ASP A 65 16.98 -9.62 -1.87
C ASP A 65 16.82 -8.91 -0.51
N SER A 66 16.83 -9.65 0.60
CA SER A 66 16.63 -9.08 1.94
C SER A 66 17.73 -8.11 2.40
N GLY A 67 18.88 -8.09 1.73
CA GLY A 67 20.01 -7.20 2.03
C GLY A 67 20.23 -6.09 1.01
N THR A 68 19.68 -6.23 -0.21
CA THR A 68 19.93 -5.34 -1.34
C THR A 68 18.65 -4.67 -1.80
N SER A 69 18.62 -3.34 -1.72
CA SER A 69 17.49 -2.54 -2.18
C SER A 69 17.91 -1.48 -3.18
N ALA A 70 17.00 -1.16 -4.10
CA ALA A 70 17.04 0.06 -4.89
C ALA A 70 16.11 1.09 -4.26
N GLY A 71 16.56 2.33 -4.16
CA GLY A 71 15.79 3.38 -3.51
C GLY A 71 16.36 4.76 -3.74
N VAL A 72 15.79 5.74 -3.06
CA VAL A 72 16.14 7.14 -3.25
C VAL A 72 16.76 7.75 -1.99
N THR A 73 17.76 8.61 -2.22
CA THR A 73 18.27 9.56 -1.23
C THR A 73 18.01 10.97 -1.70
N ARG A 74 17.69 11.87 -0.78
CA ARG A 74 17.47 13.27 -1.07
C ARG A 74 18.56 14.10 -0.42
N THR A 75 19.21 14.96 -1.23
CA THR A 75 20.12 16.00 -0.77
C THR A 75 19.44 17.36 -0.81
N SER A 76 20.15 18.45 -0.56
CA SER A 76 19.61 19.82 -0.64
C SER A 76 19.22 20.24 -2.06
N ASP A 77 19.80 19.66 -3.09
CA ASP A 77 19.74 20.08 -4.48
C ASP A 77 19.32 19.00 -5.48
N ALA A 78 19.41 17.73 -5.08
CA ALA A 78 19.13 16.59 -5.95
C ALA A 78 18.43 15.45 -5.23
N ILE A 79 17.82 14.57 -6.03
CA ILE A 79 17.40 13.23 -5.62
C ILE A 79 18.21 12.21 -6.39
N ARG A 80 18.72 11.21 -5.70
CA ARG A 80 19.52 10.11 -6.26
C ARG A 80 18.77 8.81 -6.18
N LEU A 81 18.62 8.13 -7.29
CA LEU A 81 18.25 6.73 -7.33
C LEU A 81 19.52 5.90 -7.17
N THR A 82 19.55 5.02 -6.18
CA THR A 82 20.70 4.16 -5.89
C THR A 82 20.29 2.69 -5.81
N LEU A 83 21.23 1.81 -6.09
CA LEU A 83 21.16 0.38 -5.81
C LEU A 83 22.31 0.02 -4.87
N GLY A 84 21.99 -0.21 -3.60
CA GLY A 84 23.01 -0.20 -2.55
C GLY A 84 23.80 1.12 -2.57
N GLU A 85 25.12 1.03 -2.72
CA GLU A 85 26.00 2.22 -2.80
C GLU A 85 26.14 2.79 -4.22
N ARG A 86 25.66 2.09 -5.24
CA ARG A 86 25.78 2.53 -6.64
C ARG A 86 24.71 3.57 -6.98
N VAL A 87 25.12 4.75 -7.44
CA VAL A 87 24.21 5.76 -8.01
C VAL A 87 23.85 5.35 -9.45
N LEU A 88 22.56 5.15 -9.70
CA LEU A 88 22.00 4.85 -11.03
C LEU A 88 21.60 6.13 -11.75
N ARG A 89 21.00 7.08 -11.02
CA ARG A 89 20.55 8.37 -11.53
C ARG A 89 20.70 9.44 -10.46
N GLU A 90 20.98 10.65 -10.92
CA GLU A 90 20.92 11.86 -10.10
C GLU A 90 20.15 12.93 -10.88
N VAL A 91 19.12 13.50 -10.28
CA VAL A 91 18.28 14.51 -10.89
C VAL A 91 18.09 15.70 -9.95
N PRO A 92 18.09 16.96 -10.47
CA PRO A 92 17.81 18.13 -9.66
C PRO A 92 16.43 18.07 -9.03
N LEU A 93 16.25 18.67 -7.85
CA LEU A 93 14.95 18.80 -7.20
C LEU A 93 13.97 19.71 -7.93
N SER A 94 14.44 20.51 -8.89
CA SER A 94 13.58 21.33 -9.75
C SER A 94 12.64 20.42 -10.55
N GLY A 95 11.32 20.63 -10.44
CA GLY A 95 10.33 19.77 -11.07
C GLY A 95 9.80 18.66 -10.19
N SER A 96 10.23 18.58 -8.92
CA SER A 96 9.79 17.58 -7.96
C SER A 96 9.87 16.15 -8.54
N PRO A 97 11.09 15.65 -8.84
CA PRO A 97 11.24 14.34 -9.47
C PRO A 97 10.78 13.23 -8.55
N ARG A 98 10.14 12.21 -9.16
CA ARG A 98 9.69 10.99 -8.52
C ARG A 98 10.19 9.78 -9.29
N PHE A 99 10.54 8.72 -8.58
CA PHE A 99 10.93 7.44 -9.17
C PHE A 99 9.89 6.37 -8.86
N VAL A 100 9.52 5.61 -9.89
CA VAL A 100 8.70 4.40 -9.78
C VAL A 100 9.53 3.24 -10.31
N LEU A 101 9.69 2.17 -9.52
CA LEU A 101 10.55 1.05 -9.87
C LEU A 101 9.74 -0.21 -10.13
N ALA A 102 10.27 -1.05 -11.02
CA ALA A 102 9.89 -2.44 -11.17
C ALA A 102 11.14 -3.30 -11.33
N THR A 103 11.09 -4.53 -10.88
CA THR A 103 12.18 -5.49 -10.96
C THR A 103 11.72 -6.74 -11.71
N SER A 104 12.62 -7.31 -12.52
CA SER A 104 12.50 -8.66 -13.06
C SER A 104 13.82 -9.41 -12.81
N PRO A 105 13.88 -10.73 -13.04
CA PRO A 105 15.14 -11.46 -12.92
C PRO A 105 16.30 -10.88 -13.73
N ASP A 106 15.99 -10.25 -14.87
CA ASP A 106 16.98 -9.81 -15.86
C ASP A 106 17.15 -8.29 -15.93
N ALA A 107 16.29 -7.51 -15.26
CA ALA A 107 16.30 -6.05 -15.37
C ALA A 107 15.79 -5.33 -14.11
N LEU A 108 16.40 -4.18 -13.85
CA LEU A 108 15.83 -3.12 -13.02
C LEU A 108 15.31 -2.03 -13.94
N VAL A 109 14.04 -1.69 -13.82
CA VAL A 109 13.34 -0.71 -14.67
C VAL A 109 12.77 0.39 -13.82
N TRP A 110 12.85 1.64 -14.28
CA TRP A 110 12.24 2.74 -13.54
C TRP A 110 11.69 3.83 -14.44
N LEU A 111 10.63 4.46 -13.95
CA LEU A 111 10.13 5.74 -14.46
C LEU A 111 10.75 6.86 -13.61
N GLU A 112 11.31 7.86 -14.28
CA GLU A 112 11.73 9.13 -13.71
C GLU A 112 10.70 10.17 -14.13
N LEU A 113 9.84 10.59 -13.21
CA LEU A 113 8.68 11.45 -13.47
C LEU A 113 8.85 12.83 -12.85
N SER A 114 8.27 13.84 -13.48
CA SER A 114 8.02 15.13 -12.84
C SER A 114 6.66 15.11 -12.16
N ASP A 115 6.57 15.35 -10.86
CA ASP A 115 5.29 15.46 -10.15
C ASP A 115 4.43 16.62 -10.65
N ILE A 116 5.05 17.65 -11.29
CA ILE A 116 4.35 18.81 -11.82
C ILE A 116 3.56 18.46 -13.10
N THR A 117 4.17 17.69 -13.99
CA THR A 117 3.57 17.35 -15.30
C THR A 117 3.02 15.92 -15.35
N GLY A 118 3.48 15.03 -14.46
CA GLY A 118 3.21 13.60 -14.50
C GLY A 118 3.88 12.89 -15.68
N THR A 119 4.74 13.59 -16.46
CA THR A 119 5.48 13.00 -17.57
C THR A 119 6.95 12.83 -17.22
N GLY A 120 7.69 12.01 -17.97
CA GLY A 120 9.09 11.77 -17.69
C GLY A 120 9.76 10.84 -18.68
N ALA A 121 10.58 9.94 -18.16
CA ALA A 121 11.38 9.01 -18.96
C ALA A 121 11.39 7.62 -18.32
N LEU A 122 11.31 6.59 -19.15
CA LEU A 122 11.50 5.20 -18.76
C LEU A 122 12.94 4.78 -19.04
N TRP A 123 13.54 4.19 -18.03
CA TRP A 123 14.92 3.69 -18.07
C TRP A 123 14.94 2.21 -17.69
N HIS A 124 15.95 1.50 -18.15
CA HIS A 124 16.27 0.17 -17.64
C HIS A 124 17.78 -0.02 -17.48
N SER A 125 18.15 -1.00 -16.68
CA SER A 125 19.50 -1.50 -16.50
C SER A 125 19.49 -3.01 -16.34
N GLY A 126 20.65 -3.65 -16.36
CA GLY A 126 20.78 -5.01 -15.84
C GLY A 126 20.28 -5.11 -14.38
N PRO A 127 20.04 -6.32 -13.87
CA PRO A 127 19.40 -6.52 -12.56
C PRO A 127 20.21 -5.98 -11.38
N ARG A 128 21.52 -5.77 -11.58
CA ARG A 128 22.43 -5.14 -10.60
C ARG A 128 22.76 -3.69 -10.92
N GLY A 129 21.93 -3.01 -11.73
CA GLY A 129 22.12 -1.62 -12.10
C GLY A 129 23.22 -1.38 -13.14
N GLU A 130 23.58 -2.39 -13.91
CA GLU A 130 24.59 -2.26 -14.98
C GLU A 130 23.99 -1.53 -16.18
N ASN A 131 24.79 -0.67 -16.79
CA ASN A 131 24.50 -0.02 -18.04
C ASN A 131 23.10 0.60 -18.13
N PRO A 132 22.77 1.62 -17.32
CA PRO A 132 21.49 2.31 -17.42
C PRO A 132 21.26 2.89 -18.82
N VAL A 133 20.12 2.58 -19.44
CA VAL A 133 19.76 3.01 -20.79
C VAL A 133 18.38 3.63 -20.78
N LEU A 134 18.22 4.75 -21.49
CA LEU A 134 16.91 5.36 -21.76
C LEU A 134 16.13 4.47 -22.74
N VAL A 135 14.95 4.03 -22.34
CA VAL A 135 14.03 3.24 -23.20
C VAL A 135 13.14 4.17 -24.02
N THR A 136 12.50 5.13 -23.33
CA THR A 136 11.63 6.11 -23.98
C THR A 136 11.43 7.36 -23.12
N ALA A 137 11.23 8.52 -23.74
CA ALA A 137 10.76 9.73 -23.10
C ALA A 137 9.25 9.98 -23.36
N ASP A 138 8.60 9.11 -24.13
CA ASP A 138 7.16 9.16 -24.38
C ASP A 138 6.40 8.37 -23.32
N THR A 139 6.30 8.91 -22.10
CA THR A 139 5.58 8.25 -20.99
C THR A 139 4.09 8.60 -20.96
N GLY A 140 3.65 9.67 -21.62
CA GLY A 140 2.37 10.28 -21.34
C GLY A 140 2.30 10.82 -19.92
N ARG A 141 1.12 11.27 -19.49
CA ARG A 141 0.87 11.66 -18.09
C ARG A 141 0.55 10.41 -17.27
N VAL A 142 1.54 9.91 -16.56
CA VAL A 142 1.45 8.64 -15.81
C VAL A 142 0.46 8.76 -14.65
N VAL A 143 -0.37 7.74 -14.47
CA VAL A 143 -1.18 7.53 -13.27
C VAL A 143 -0.31 6.85 -12.22
N PHE A 144 -0.23 7.45 -11.04
CA PHE A 144 0.60 6.95 -9.94
C PHE A 144 -0.25 6.83 -8.67
N LEU A 145 -0.29 5.62 -8.11
CA LEU A 145 -1.13 5.27 -6.96
C LEU A 145 -0.33 4.73 -5.77
N ASP A 146 1.01 4.77 -5.84
CA ASP A 146 1.91 4.17 -4.83
C ASP A 146 1.76 2.64 -4.73
N SER A 147 1.33 2.03 -5.83
CA SER A 147 1.15 0.58 -5.97
C SER A 147 2.40 -0.09 -6.56
N GLN A 148 2.62 -1.35 -6.22
CA GLN A 148 3.64 -2.15 -6.89
C GLN A 148 3.36 -2.33 -8.40
N TYR A 149 2.15 -2.07 -8.84
CA TYR A 149 1.70 -2.22 -10.23
C TYR A 149 1.72 -0.91 -11.04
N ASP A 150 2.14 0.21 -10.46
CA ASP A 150 2.28 1.49 -11.20
C ASP A 150 3.25 1.37 -12.37
N LEU A 151 4.21 0.44 -12.28
CA LEU A 151 5.09 0.01 -13.36
C LEU A 151 5.25 -1.51 -13.29
N VAL A 152 4.95 -2.19 -14.37
CA VAL A 152 5.05 -3.66 -14.47
C VAL A 152 6.03 -4.04 -15.57
N VAL A 153 6.89 -5.03 -15.29
CA VAL A 153 7.80 -5.63 -16.29
C VAL A 153 7.35 -7.06 -16.57
N HIS A 154 7.13 -7.37 -17.83
CA HIS A 154 6.69 -8.69 -18.28
C HIS A 154 7.26 -8.99 -19.68
N GLU A 155 7.74 -10.19 -19.92
CA GLU A 155 8.18 -10.69 -21.24
C GLU A 155 9.10 -9.69 -22.00
N GLY A 156 10.02 -9.05 -21.28
CA GLY A 156 10.94 -8.06 -21.89
C GLY A 156 10.31 -6.71 -22.25
N GLN A 157 9.11 -6.44 -21.73
CA GLN A 157 8.37 -5.20 -21.91
C GLN A 157 8.11 -4.52 -20.57
N ALA A 158 7.95 -3.20 -20.61
CA ALA A 158 7.44 -2.41 -19.48
C ALA A 158 6.07 -1.85 -19.82
N SER A 159 5.15 -1.90 -18.83
CA SER A 159 3.79 -1.39 -18.95
C SER A 159 3.44 -0.49 -17.77
N TRP A 160 2.71 0.59 -18.04
CA TRP A 160 2.20 1.53 -17.05
C TRP A 160 0.89 2.15 -17.53
N VAL A 161 0.15 2.81 -16.66
CA VAL A 161 -1.07 3.53 -17.03
C VAL A 161 -0.79 5.01 -17.19
N ALA A 162 -1.36 5.60 -18.23
CA ALA A 162 -1.32 7.05 -18.45
C ALA A 162 -2.72 7.60 -18.74
N VAL A 163 -2.91 8.89 -18.45
CA VAL A 163 -4.16 9.61 -18.75
C VAL A 163 -4.29 9.83 -20.25
N ARG A 164 -5.49 9.58 -20.78
CA ARG A 164 -5.87 9.80 -22.17
C ARG A 164 -7.22 10.53 -22.24
N GLY A 165 -7.18 11.84 -22.36
CA GLY A 165 -8.42 12.66 -22.31
C GLY A 165 -9.08 12.55 -20.95
N GLU A 166 -10.33 12.08 -20.91
CA GLU A 166 -11.12 11.82 -19.69
C GLU A 166 -11.05 10.34 -19.25
N ALA A 167 -10.17 9.54 -19.83
CA ALA A 167 -10.00 8.12 -19.55
C ALA A 167 -8.50 7.80 -19.38
N THR A 168 -8.18 6.52 -19.22
CA THR A 168 -6.82 6.04 -19.12
C THR A 168 -6.45 5.10 -20.28
N GLU A 169 -5.18 4.88 -20.49
CA GLU A 169 -4.65 3.88 -21.39
C GLU A 169 -3.47 3.12 -20.75
N VAL A 170 -3.35 1.84 -21.03
CA VAL A 170 -2.13 1.09 -20.72
C VAL A 170 -1.13 1.35 -21.83
N ARG A 171 0.03 1.88 -21.47
CA ARG A 171 1.16 2.11 -22.36
C ARG A 171 2.18 1.00 -22.17
N THR A 172 2.72 0.50 -23.28
CA THR A 172 3.69 -0.61 -23.28
C THR A 172 4.80 -0.32 -24.27
N VAL A 173 6.04 -0.66 -23.87
CA VAL A 173 7.22 -0.55 -24.71
C VAL A 173 8.17 -1.72 -24.44
N ALA A 174 8.86 -2.21 -25.49
CA ALA A 174 9.94 -3.18 -25.30
C ALA A 174 11.12 -2.55 -24.55
N LEU A 175 11.77 -3.28 -23.65
CA LEU A 175 12.95 -2.77 -22.91
C LEU A 175 14.13 -2.47 -23.84
N THR A 176 14.16 -3.06 -25.04
CA THR A 176 15.13 -2.74 -26.09
C THR A 176 14.85 -1.40 -26.80
N GLY A 177 13.79 -0.70 -26.43
CA GLY A 177 13.32 0.53 -27.08
C GLY A 177 12.35 0.26 -28.22
N GLY A 178 11.97 1.33 -28.92
CA GLY A 178 11.01 1.28 -30.02
C GLY A 178 9.75 2.12 -29.74
N PRO A 179 8.69 1.96 -30.57
CA PRO A 179 7.47 2.73 -30.41
C PRO A 179 6.71 2.30 -29.15
N VAL A 180 6.18 3.30 -28.42
CA VAL A 180 5.24 3.07 -27.32
C VAL A 180 3.87 2.75 -27.92
N THR A 181 3.24 1.66 -27.48
CA THR A 181 1.87 1.30 -27.85
C THR A 181 0.92 1.66 -26.74
N GLY A 182 -0.28 2.19 -27.07
CA GLY A 182 -1.33 2.53 -26.11
C GLY A 182 -2.56 1.66 -26.28
N THR A 183 -3.02 1.01 -25.22
CA THR A 183 -4.27 0.27 -25.17
C THR A 183 -5.30 1.07 -24.37
N PRO A 184 -6.33 1.66 -24.99
CA PRO A 184 -7.34 2.43 -24.29
C PRO A 184 -8.12 1.58 -23.31
N LEU A 185 -8.45 2.16 -22.16
CA LEU A 185 -9.33 1.60 -21.13
C LEU A 185 -10.65 2.40 -21.09
N PRO A 186 -11.77 1.78 -20.67
CA PRO A 186 -13.11 2.40 -20.77
C PRO A 186 -13.43 3.38 -19.61
N GLY A 187 -12.46 4.01 -19.01
CA GLY A 187 -12.62 4.92 -17.88
C GLY A 187 -11.32 5.10 -17.12
N ASP A 188 -11.43 5.40 -15.82
CA ASP A 188 -10.29 5.54 -14.92
C ASP A 188 -9.89 4.16 -14.37
N PHE A 189 -8.78 3.66 -14.87
CA PHE A 189 -8.23 2.36 -14.49
C PHE A 189 -6.77 2.51 -14.07
N ALA A 190 -6.32 1.60 -13.19
CA ALA A 190 -4.92 1.37 -12.87
C ALA A 190 -4.55 -0.08 -13.16
N LEU A 191 -3.28 -0.35 -13.38
CA LEU A 191 -2.81 -1.75 -13.40
C LEU A 191 -2.98 -2.37 -12.01
N THR A 192 -3.27 -3.66 -12.02
CA THR A 192 -3.17 -4.57 -10.91
C THR A 192 -2.21 -5.70 -11.30
N ALA A 193 -2.35 -6.93 -10.81
CA ALA A 193 -1.48 -8.02 -11.25
C ALA A 193 -1.60 -8.23 -12.77
N TRP A 194 -0.46 -8.15 -13.48
CA TRP A 194 -0.46 -8.31 -14.95
C TRP A 194 -1.09 -9.64 -15.39
N PRO A 195 -1.91 -9.69 -16.42
CA PRO A 195 -2.27 -8.61 -17.36
C PRO A 195 -3.63 -7.95 -17.04
N PHE A 196 -3.90 -7.55 -15.83
CA PHE A 196 -5.19 -6.99 -15.43
C PHE A 196 -5.09 -5.51 -15.04
N ALA A 197 -6.21 -4.80 -15.25
CA ALA A 197 -6.42 -3.45 -14.75
C ALA A 197 -7.72 -3.39 -13.94
N THR A 198 -7.79 -2.52 -12.95
CA THR A 198 -8.96 -2.32 -12.07
C THR A 198 -9.43 -0.88 -12.09
N SER A 199 -10.76 -0.67 -12.05
CA SER A 199 -11.36 0.65 -11.93
C SER A 199 -11.38 1.20 -10.50
N ALA A 200 -10.98 0.39 -9.53
CA ALA A 200 -10.97 0.76 -8.11
C ALA A 200 -9.88 1.79 -7.73
N ALA A 201 -9.06 2.19 -8.69
CA ALA A 201 -8.06 3.25 -8.52
C ALA A 201 -8.64 4.60 -8.07
N VAL A 202 -9.93 4.84 -8.32
CA VAL A 202 -10.65 6.00 -7.82
C VAL A 202 -11.42 5.54 -6.59
N GLU A 203 -11.17 6.14 -5.43
CA GLU A 203 -11.79 5.81 -4.13
C GLU A 203 -13.30 6.07 -4.13
N GLN A 204 -14.03 5.38 -5.01
CA GLN A 204 -15.47 5.45 -5.11
C GLN A 204 -16.11 4.19 -4.52
N ALA A 205 -17.06 4.40 -3.62
CA ALA A 205 -17.85 3.31 -3.09
C ALA A 205 -18.78 2.75 -4.18
N GLY A 206 -18.90 1.43 -4.25
CA GLY A 206 -19.74 0.75 -5.21
C GLY A 206 -19.05 -0.43 -5.92
N PRO A 207 -19.59 -0.87 -7.05
CA PRO A 207 -19.01 -1.96 -7.84
C PRO A 207 -17.66 -1.53 -8.46
N SER A 208 -16.74 -2.47 -8.52
CA SER A 208 -15.46 -2.34 -9.22
C SER A 208 -15.47 -3.15 -10.52
N GLU A 209 -14.62 -2.78 -11.46
CA GLU A 209 -14.41 -3.52 -12.70
C GLU A 209 -12.97 -4.01 -12.78
N LEU A 210 -12.81 -5.24 -13.27
CA LEU A 210 -11.53 -5.88 -13.54
C LEU A 210 -11.47 -6.21 -15.04
N VAL A 211 -10.45 -5.69 -15.73
CA VAL A 211 -10.25 -5.87 -17.17
C VAL A 211 -9.05 -6.78 -17.41
N ASP A 212 -9.25 -7.89 -18.13
CA ASP A 212 -8.14 -8.68 -18.69
C ASP A 212 -7.67 -8.00 -19.99
N LEU A 213 -6.44 -7.52 -20.00
CA LEU A 213 -5.87 -6.76 -21.11
C LEU A 213 -5.58 -7.61 -22.36
N ARG A 214 -5.52 -8.95 -22.23
CA ARG A 214 -5.24 -9.87 -23.36
C ARG A 214 -6.45 -9.99 -24.30
N ASP A 215 -7.64 -10.13 -23.74
CA ASP A 215 -8.89 -10.33 -24.51
C ASP A 215 -9.89 -9.18 -24.31
N ARG A 216 -9.53 -8.18 -23.50
CA ARG A 216 -10.35 -7.01 -23.13
C ARG A 216 -11.66 -7.39 -22.43
N ARG A 217 -11.71 -8.55 -21.81
CA ARG A 217 -12.87 -8.99 -21.06
C ARG A 217 -12.98 -8.19 -19.76
N VAL A 218 -14.16 -7.57 -19.57
CA VAL A 218 -14.49 -6.85 -18.35
C VAL A 218 -15.29 -7.76 -17.44
N SER A 219 -14.83 -7.92 -16.20
CA SER A 219 -15.54 -8.61 -15.14
C SER A 219 -16.00 -7.59 -14.11
N ARG A 220 -17.29 -7.54 -13.82
CA ARG A 220 -17.84 -6.63 -12.81
C ARG A 220 -17.87 -7.30 -11.46
N VAL A 221 -17.23 -6.70 -10.48
CA VAL A 221 -17.23 -7.12 -9.09
C VAL A 221 -18.29 -6.33 -8.34
N ALA A 222 -19.25 -7.03 -7.74
CA ALA A 222 -20.34 -6.38 -7.01
C ALA A 222 -19.81 -5.73 -5.72
N GLY A 223 -20.17 -4.46 -5.51
CA GLY A 223 -19.96 -3.71 -4.28
C GLY A 223 -21.22 -2.95 -3.90
N GLN A 224 -21.42 -2.73 -2.60
CA GLN A 224 -22.51 -1.90 -2.10
C GLN A 224 -22.06 -0.43 -2.03
N ASN A 225 -23.00 0.51 -2.02
CA ASN A 225 -22.70 1.96 -2.00
C ASN A 225 -21.90 2.44 -0.76
N VAL A 226 -21.71 1.59 0.23
CA VAL A 226 -20.89 1.85 1.43
C VAL A 226 -19.61 1.03 1.46
N GLU A 227 -19.26 0.38 0.35
CA GLU A 227 -18.09 -0.49 0.21
C GLU A 227 -17.13 0.06 -0.83
N LEU A 228 -15.87 0.23 -0.44
CA LEU A 228 -14.75 0.39 -1.38
C LEU A 228 -14.26 -1.01 -1.74
N VAL A 229 -14.32 -1.33 -3.03
CA VAL A 229 -13.94 -2.64 -3.55
C VAL A 229 -12.78 -2.47 -4.52
N ASP A 230 -11.66 -3.07 -4.20
CA ASP A 230 -10.46 -3.09 -5.03
C ASP A 230 -10.01 -4.54 -5.27
N CYS A 231 -9.63 -4.89 -6.51
CA CYS A 231 -9.42 -6.26 -6.93
C CYS A 231 -8.11 -6.49 -7.65
N THR A 232 -7.48 -7.62 -7.32
CA THR A 232 -6.57 -8.35 -8.19
C THR A 232 -7.35 -9.50 -8.88
N PRO A 233 -6.75 -10.23 -9.83
CA PRO A 233 -7.39 -11.42 -10.40
C PRO A 233 -7.76 -12.50 -9.39
N SER A 234 -7.05 -12.56 -8.26
CA SER A 234 -7.18 -13.62 -7.27
C SER A 234 -8.05 -13.23 -6.07
N TRP A 235 -7.99 -11.95 -5.66
CA TRP A 235 -8.65 -11.45 -4.47
C TRP A 235 -9.16 -10.03 -4.64
N CYS A 236 -10.27 -9.73 -3.98
CA CYS A 236 -10.78 -8.39 -3.78
C CYS A 236 -10.70 -8.01 -2.30
N ARG A 237 -10.29 -6.78 -2.05
CA ARG A 237 -10.36 -6.08 -0.78
C ARG A 237 -11.68 -5.32 -0.71
N VAL A 238 -12.41 -5.48 0.40
CA VAL A 238 -13.67 -4.77 0.64
C VAL A 238 -13.57 -4.01 1.95
N GLN A 239 -13.57 -2.69 1.87
CA GLN A 239 -13.64 -1.82 3.03
C GLN A 239 -15.07 -1.31 3.19
N VAL A 240 -15.75 -1.72 4.25
CA VAL A 240 -17.08 -1.23 4.57
C VAL A 240 -16.94 0.07 5.34
N LEU A 241 -17.45 1.16 4.75
CA LEU A 241 -17.33 2.50 5.30
C LEU A 241 -18.50 2.85 6.21
N ARG A 242 -18.22 3.69 7.23
CA ARG A 242 -19.19 4.42 8.04
C ARG A 242 -18.71 5.86 8.24
N GLN A 243 -19.53 6.70 8.84
CA GLN A 243 -19.19 8.11 9.14
C GLN A 243 -17.86 8.26 9.90
N SER A 244 -17.46 7.25 10.70
CA SER A 244 -16.23 7.24 11.49
C SER A 244 -15.06 6.51 10.82
N GLY A 245 -15.11 6.25 9.52
CA GLY A 245 -14.07 5.51 8.77
C GLY A 245 -14.42 4.06 8.52
N THR A 246 -13.40 3.20 8.34
CA THR A 246 -13.59 1.77 8.06
C THR A 246 -14.22 1.06 9.24
N ALA A 247 -15.41 0.49 9.03
CA ALA A 247 -16.14 -0.28 10.03
C ALA A 247 -15.77 -1.78 9.99
N ARG A 248 -15.35 -2.27 8.82
CA ARG A 248 -15.02 -3.67 8.58
C ARG A 248 -14.12 -3.78 7.37
N PHE A 249 -13.18 -4.70 7.43
CA PHE A 249 -12.31 -5.10 6.33
C PHE A 249 -12.55 -6.58 6.00
N ASP A 250 -12.93 -6.86 4.76
CA ASP A 250 -13.15 -8.21 4.25
C ASP A 250 -12.23 -8.47 3.04
N LEU A 251 -11.95 -9.74 2.77
CA LEU A 251 -11.41 -10.23 1.50
C LEU A 251 -12.44 -11.17 0.86
N MET A 252 -12.52 -11.17 -0.48
CA MET A 252 -13.37 -12.08 -1.25
C MET A 252 -12.74 -12.40 -2.60
N LYS A 253 -13.24 -13.39 -3.30
CA LYS A 253 -12.89 -13.64 -4.71
C LYS A 253 -13.54 -12.59 -5.63
N PRO A 254 -13.00 -12.35 -6.84
CA PRO A 254 -13.59 -11.40 -7.79
C PRO A 254 -15.05 -11.72 -8.17
N ASP A 255 -15.45 -12.98 -8.10
CA ASP A 255 -16.83 -13.42 -8.31
C ASP A 255 -17.75 -13.21 -7.10
N GLY A 256 -17.23 -12.61 -6.01
CA GLY A 256 -17.93 -12.40 -4.75
C GLY A 256 -17.95 -13.60 -3.81
N SER A 257 -17.44 -14.75 -4.23
CA SER A 257 -17.36 -15.94 -3.39
C SER A 257 -16.26 -15.82 -2.32
N GLU A 258 -16.23 -16.76 -1.40
CA GLU A 258 -15.23 -16.85 -0.32
C GLU A 258 -15.06 -15.55 0.48
N ARG A 259 -16.12 -14.77 0.65
CA ARG A 259 -16.03 -13.53 1.43
C ARG A 259 -15.71 -13.84 2.89
N ARG A 260 -14.60 -13.32 3.34
CA ARG A 260 -14.04 -13.54 4.70
C ARG A 260 -13.81 -12.21 5.39
N ARG A 261 -14.24 -12.13 6.62
CA ARG A 261 -13.91 -11.00 7.47
C ARG A 261 -12.48 -11.13 7.97
N VAL A 262 -11.62 -10.18 7.63
CA VAL A 262 -10.25 -10.06 8.14
C VAL A 262 -10.26 -9.32 9.47
N GLY A 263 -11.05 -8.25 9.58
CA GLY A 263 -11.14 -7.49 10.81
C GLY A 263 -12.37 -6.61 10.92
N GLY A 264 -12.62 -6.12 12.13
CA GLY A 264 -13.67 -5.14 12.47
C GLY A 264 -13.17 -3.71 12.43
N LYS A 265 -13.83 -2.86 13.23
CA LYS A 265 -13.39 -1.49 13.46
C LYS A 265 -11.95 -1.50 13.99
N GLY A 266 -11.12 -0.60 13.49
CA GLY A 266 -9.70 -0.52 13.87
C GLY A 266 -8.77 -1.36 12.99
N ILE A 267 -9.27 -2.32 12.21
CA ILE A 267 -8.44 -3.06 11.25
C ILE A 267 -8.63 -2.46 9.85
N ARG A 268 -7.53 -2.02 9.25
CA ARG A 268 -7.51 -1.48 7.88
C ARG A 268 -6.31 -2.01 7.09
N PRO A 269 -6.34 -1.97 5.76
CA PRO A 269 -5.17 -2.31 4.95
C PRO A 269 -4.02 -1.32 5.23
N ALA A 270 -2.79 -1.83 5.19
CA ALA A 270 -1.59 -1.04 5.47
C ALA A 270 -1.13 -0.18 4.27
N PHE A 271 -1.47 -0.58 3.05
CA PHE A 271 -1.11 0.10 1.79
C PHE A 271 -2.11 -0.24 0.67
N GLY A 272 -1.87 0.32 -0.55
CA GLY A 272 -2.80 0.24 -1.68
C GLY A 272 -3.07 -1.16 -2.23
N ASP A 273 -2.10 -2.08 -2.22
CA ASP A 273 -2.25 -3.41 -2.81
C ASP A 273 -3.22 -4.30 -2.02
N VAL A 274 -3.97 -5.15 -2.73
CA VAL A 274 -5.00 -6.01 -2.12
C VAL A 274 -4.35 -7.09 -1.27
N VAL A 275 -3.48 -7.91 -1.88
CA VAL A 275 -2.69 -8.95 -1.22
C VAL A 275 -1.33 -9.09 -1.91
N VAL A 276 -0.33 -9.52 -1.18
CA VAL A 276 1.02 -9.79 -1.68
C VAL A 276 1.16 -11.29 -1.94
N LEU A 277 1.75 -11.66 -3.09
CA LEU A 277 1.89 -13.06 -3.54
C LEU A 277 0.54 -13.82 -3.57
N ASP A 278 -0.56 -13.13 -3.86
CA ASP A 278 -1.93 -13.68 -3.87
C ASP A 278 -2.34 -14.40 -2.57
N ARG A 279 -1.61 -14.16 -1.48
CA ARG A 279 -1.79 -14.85 -0.21
C ARG A 279 -1.80 -13.97 1.03
N TYR A 280 -0.96 -12.94 1.08
CA TYR A 280 -0.73 -12.20 2.32
C TYR A 280 -1.32 -10.80 2.26
N ALA A 281 -2.27 -10.49 3.15
CA ALA A 281 -2.74 -9.13 3.35
C ALA A 281 -2.00 -8.49 4.53
N VAL A 282 -1.45 -7.30 4.30
CA VAL A 282 -0.80 -6.52 5.34
C VAL A 282 -1.80 -5.51 5.88
N VAL A 283 -2.02 -5.54 7.17
CA VAL A 283 -3.05 -4.73 7.84
C VAL A 283 -2.47 -3.95 9.01
N VAL A 284 -3.12 -2.85 9.34
CA VAL A 284 -2.87 -2.09 10.55
C VAL A 284 -4.03 -2.33 11.51
N ASP A 285 -3.71 -2.68 12.74
CA ASP A 285 -4.62 -2.67 13.88
C ASP A 285 -4.43 -1.34 14.60
N ASP A 286 -5.31 -0.37 14.31
CA ASP A 286 -5.23 0.99 14.86
C ASP A 286 -5.50 1.00 16.37
N ASP A 287 -6.32 0.06 16.89
CA ASP A 287 -6.63 -0.02 18.31
C ASP A 287 -5.42 -0.48 19.14
N ARG A 288 -4.53 -1.26 18.54
CA ARG A 288 -3.30 -1.77 19.16
C ARG A 288 -2.04 -1.02 18.70
N GLY A 289 -2.13 -0.25 17.62
CA GLY A 289 -0.98 0.39 16.99
C GLY A 289 0.02 -0.61 16.40
N VAL A 290 -0.46 -1.72 15.83
CA VAL A 290 0.39 -2.84 15.36
C VAL A 290 0.19 -3.05 13.87
N LEU A 291 1.29 -3.24 13.16
CA LEU A 291 1.32 -3.80 11.81
C LEU A 291 1.19 -5.32 11.91
N ALA A 292 0.28 -5.93 11.15
CA ALA A 292 0.04 -7.37 11.18
C ALA A 292 -0.05 -7.97 9.77
N LEU A 293 0.18 -9.26 9.68
CA LEU A 293 0.11 -10.05 8.46
C LEU A 293 -1.03 -11.07 8.58
N TYR A 294 -1.94 -11.07 7.60
CA TYR A 294 -3.02 -12.04 7.47
C TYR A 294 -2.74 -12.99 6.32
N ASP A 295 -2.77 -14.29 6.58
CA ASP A 295 -2.62 -15.34 5.57
C ASP A 295 -4.00 -15.79 5.08
N THR A 296 -4.31 -15.54 3.82
CA THR A 296 -5.59 -15.91 3.21
C THR A 296 -5.78 -17.42 3.10
N ALA A 297 -4.71 -18.21 3.03
CA ALA A 297 -4.80 -19.66 2.89
C ALA A 297 -5.21 -20.33 4.21
N THR A 298 -4.70 -19.84 5.34
CA THR A 298 -4.93 -20.44 6.65
C THR A 298 -5.91 -19.67 7.54
N GLY A 299 -6.18 -18.39 7.20
CA GLY A 299 -6.95 -17.47 8.04
C GLY A 299 -6.20 -17.00 9.28
N ARG A 300 -4.90 -17.27 9.38
CA ARG A 300 -4.07 -16.85 10.51
C ARG A 300 -3.69 -15.38 10.40
N MET A 301 -3.64 -14.71 11.55
CA MET A 301 -3.08 -13.37 11.69
C MET A 301 -1.92 -13.39 12.67
N ALA A 302 -0.85 -12.66 12.35
CA ALA A 302 0.33 -12.54 13.20
C ALA A 302 0.80 -11.08 13.27
N ASP A 303 1.30 -10.67 14.42
CA ASP A 303 1.88 -9.36 14.63
C ASP A 303 3.24 -9.28 13.93
N LEU A 304 3.41 -8.27 13.07
CA LEU A 304 4.63 -8.04 12.30
C LEU A 304 5.54 -7.02 13.00
N SER A 305 4.97 -5.91 13.44
CA SER A 305 5.70 -4.87 14.16
C SER A 305 4.76 -4.01 15.02
N ALA A 306 5.21 -3.70 16.24
CA ALA A 306 4.55 -2.71 17.12
C ALA A 306 5.03 -1.28 16.85
N GLU A 307 6.06 -1.11 16.02
CA GLU A 307 6.57 0.19 15.60
C GLU A 307 6.70 0.19 14.08
N PHE A 308 5.99 1.09 13.42
CA PHE A 308 6.02 1.23 11.96
C PHE A 308 5.61 2.65 11.55
N GLY A 309 6.16 3.09 10.44
CA GLY A 309 5.74 4.30 9.73
C GLY A 309 5.21 3.94 8.34
N THR A 310 5.95 4.29 7.29
CA THR A 310 5.59 3.92 5.91
C THR A 310 5.71 2.41 5.72
N VAL A 311 4.70 1.80 5.10
CA VAL A 311 4.66 0.38 4.75
C VAL A 311 4.52 0.25 3.24
N LEU A 312 5.35 -0.59 2.63
CA LEU A 312 5.39 -0.81 1.19
C LEU A 312 5.56 -2.30 0.90
N ALA A 313 5.15 -2.71 -0.31
CA ALA A 313 5.41 -4.06 -0.82
C ALA A 313 5.72 -4.03 -2.31
N ARG A 314 6.58 -4.97 -2.75
CA ARG A 314 6.83 -5.23 -4.17
C ARG A 314 7.36 -6.64 -4.35
N GLY A 315 6.74 -7.38 -5.26
CA GLY A 315 7.05 -8.80 -5.42
C GLY A 315 6.91 -9.56 -4.10
N PRO A 316 7.90 -10.35 -3.68
CA PRO A 316 7.81 -11.14 -2.45
C PRO A 316 8.17 -10.37 -1.17
N TYR A 317 8.51 -9.09 -1.26
CA TYR A 317 9.01 -8.33 -0.13
C TYR A 317 7.97 -7.37 0.42
N VAL A 318 7.85 -7.34 1.74
CA VAL A 318 7.15 -6.29 2.49
C VAL A 318 8.17 -5.60 3.35
N TRP A 319 8.18 -4.26 3.36
CA TRP A 319 9.08 -3.50 4.20
C TRP A 319 8.39 -2.31 4.84
N TRP A 320 8.89 -1.89 5.97
CA TRP A 320 8.35 -0.77 6.73
C TRP A 320 9.46 0.01 7.43
N SER A 321 9.20 1.30 7.63
CA SER A 321 10.10 2.16 8.39
C SER A 321 9.84 2.06 9.88
N VAL A 322 10.91 2.16 10.68
CA VAL A 322 10.90 2.27 12.14
C VAL A 322 11.78 3.43 12.57
N GLY A 323 11.44 4.07 13.70
CA GLY A 323 12.15 5.23 14.22
C GLY A 323 11.62 6.56 13.73
N GLY A 324 12.20 7.65 14.20
CA GLY A 324 11.85 9.02 13.81
C GLY A 324 12.64 9.51 12.59
N ASN A 325 12.27 10.69 12.09
CA ASN A 325 12.85 11.28 10.88
C ASN A 325 14.39 11.41 10.88
N GLU A 326 15.01 11.51 12.07
CA GLU A 326 16.46 11.66 12.21
C GLU A 326 17.21 10.30 12.27
N ALA A 327 16.49 9.21 12.56
CA ALA A 327 17.04 7.86 12.73
C ALA A 327 16.14 6.80 12.11
N LEU A 328 15.72 7.05 10.87
CA LEU A 328 14.83 6.14 10.14
C LEU A 328 15.59 4.87 9.75
N THR A 329 15.07 3.72 10.16
CA THR A 329 15.56 2.40 9.79
C THR A 329 14.46 1.66 9.03
N TRP A 330 14.83 0.87 8.02
CA TRP A 330 13.90 0.03 7.30
C TRP A 330 13.99 -1.42 7.76
N ARG A 331 12.86 -2.06 7.91
CA ARG A 331 12.73 -3.49 8.14
C ARG A 331 12.15 -4.13 6.88
N VAL A 332 12.61 -5.32 6.55
CA VAL A 332 12.12 -6.06 5.38
C VAL A 332 11.85 -7.51 5.76
N LEU A 333 10.74 -8.04 5.28
CA LEU A 333 10.35 -9.44 5.36
C LEU A 333 10.23 -10.01 3.95
N ASP A 334 10.96 -11.09 3.68
CA ASP A 334 10.75 -11.92 2.49
C ASP A 334 9.65 -12.93 2.79
N LEU A 335 8.48 -12.75 2.18
CA LEU A 335 7.31 -13.59 2.41
C LEU A 335 7.48 -15.05 1.96
N ARG A 336 8.45 -15.34 1.06
CA ARG A 336 8.78 -16.72 0.65
C ARG A 336 9.34 -17.53 1.82
N THR A 337 9.95 -16.87 2.80
CA THR A 337 10.48 -17.54 4.00
C THR A 337 9.38 -18.08 4.91
N LEU A 338 8.14 -17.61 4.75
CA LEU A 338 6.99 -18.08 5.52
C LEU A 338 6.49 -19.47 5.07
N GLU A 339 6.77 -19.85 3.82
CA GLU A 339 6.32 -21.10 3.23
C GLU A 339 7.23 -22.29 3.57
N ALA A 340 8.49 -22.04 3.90
CA ALA A 340 9.49 -23.07 4.18
C ALA A 340 9.28 -23.82 5.53
N SER A 341 8.16 -23.55 6.22
CA SER A 341 7.92 -24.06 7.59
C SER A 341 6.75 -25.06 7.68
N VAL A 342 6.35 -25.68 6.55
CA VAL A 342 5.28 -26.70 6.52
C VAL A 342 5.88 -28.08 6.26
#